data_6bebd51bc85ead25fe33a4cd7c27512a
#
_entry.id   6bebd51bc85ead25fe33a4cd7c27512a
#
_cell.length_a   1.000
_cell.length_b   1.000
_cell.length_c   1.000
_cell.angle_alpha   90.00
_cell.angle_beta   90.00
_cell.angle_gamma   90.00
#
_symmetry.space_group_name_H-M   'P 1'
#
loop_
_entity.id
_entity.type
_entity.pdbx_description
1 polymer ?
#
loop_
_entity_poly.entity_id
_entity_poly.type
_entity_poly.pdbx_seq_one_letter_code
_entity_poly.pdbx_strand_id
1 'polypeptide(L)'
;TAFDGQNIVMTVGAAGGLNIIFKTILDPGDEVIVFAPFFGEYRQYAANFDADIVTVNPDLRTFQPDLADFAAKITGKTKALIVNTPNNPTGVIYKPETMQAIAAILEKKQEEYGHDIYLISDEPYRELVYDGNKEDFLTKYYKNTIVGYSFSKSLSLPGERIGYVVVPNEASDAEDLIRGIEISNRTLGFVNAPS
;
A
#
# COMPACT_ATOMS: atom_id res chain seq x y z
N THR A 1 -15.50 8.32 -1.56
CA THR A 1 -15.39 7.54 -0.32
C THR A 1 -15.44 8.47 0.87
N ALA A 2 -16.36 8.26 1.82
CA ALA A 2 -16.41 9.01 3.07
C ALA A 2 -15.60 8.26 4.13
N PHE A 3 -14.73 8.98 4.83
CA PHE A 3 -13.96 8.46 5.95
C PHE A 3 -14.37 9.18 7.23
N ASP A 4 -14.29 8.49 8.35
CA ASP A 4 -14.38 9.08 9.68
C ASP A 4 -13.23 8.59 10.57
N GLY A 5 -13.25 8.96 11.85
CA GLY A 5 -12.18 8.57 12.76
C GLY A 5 -12.07 7.06 13.01
N GLN A 6 -13.09 6.28 12.71
CA GLN A 6 -13.09 4.83 12.88
C GLN A 6 -12.33 4.11 11.75
N ASN A 7 -12.15 4.78 10.63
CA ASN A 7 -11.39 4.26 9.49
C ASN A 7 -9.86 4.43 9.65
N ILE A 8 -9.41 5.16 10.68
CA ILE A 8 -8.02 5.63 10.81
C ILE A 8 -7.36 5.02 12.04
N VAL A 9 -6.22 4.37 11.83
CA VAL A 9 -5.37 3.85 12.90
C VAL A 9 -4.03 4.59 12.86
N MET A 10 -3.68 5.27 13.97
CA MET A 10 -2.38 5.95 14.09
C MET A 10 -1.24 4.94 14.21
N THR A 11 -0.10 5.23 13.56
CA THR A 11 1.01 4.28 13.45
C THR A 11 2.37 4.91 13.73
N VAL A 12 3.38 4.06 13.95
CA VAL A 12 4.79 4.49 14.10
C VAL A 12 5.38 4.76 12.71
N GLY A 13 4.94 5.84 12.06
CA GLY A 13 5.25 6.17 10.67
C GLY A 13 4.67 5.16 9.66
N ALA A 14 4.96 5.35 8.37
CA ALA A 14 4.52 4.44 7.32
C ALA A 14 5.14 3.04 7.47
N ALA A 15 6.39 2.93 7.92
CA ALA A 15 7.05 1.64 8.14
C ALA A 15 6.31 0.77 9.15
N GLY A 16 5.91 1.34 10.30
CA GLY A 16 5.05 0.66 11.27
C GLY A 16 3.69 0.31 10.67
N GLY A 17 3.10 1.24 9.91
CA GLY A 17 1.84 1.03 9.19
C GLY A 17 1.89 -0.18 8.26
N LEU A 18 2.91 -0.27 7.40
CA LEU A 18 3.08 -1.41 6.48
C LEU A 18 3.25 -2.74 7.22
N ASN A 19 4.05 -2.76 8.29
CA ASN A 19 4.24 -3.98 9.08
C ASN A 19 2.94 -4.46 9.74
N ILE A 20 2.12 -3.56 10.29
CA ILE A 20 0.83 -3.96 10.89
C ILE A 20 -0.21 -4.36 9.84
N ILE A 21 -0.20 -3.75 8.65
CA ILE A 21 -1.01 -4.20 7.52
C ILE A 21 -0.61 -5.63 7.16
N PHE A 22 0.67 -5.88 6.92
CA PHE A 22 1.17 -7.22 6.59
C PHE A 22 0.86 -8.25 7.66
N LYS A 23 1.05 -7.90 8.93
CA LYS A 23 0.68 -8.79 10.06
C LYS A 23 -0.79 -9.17 10.06
N THR A 24 -1.64 -8.30 9.53
CA THR A 24 -3.10 -8.50 9.50
C THR A 24 -3.56 -9.35 8.33
N ILE A 25 -2.93 -9.17 7.15
CA ILE A 25 -3.45 -9.76 5.90
C ILE A 25 -2.64 -10.93 5.35
N LEU A 26 -1.37 -11.12 5.77
CA LEU A 26 -0.49 -12.13 5.19
C LEU A 26 -0.43 -13.40 6.02
N ASP A 27 -0.46 -14.52 5.32
CA ASP A 27 -0.09 -15.83 5.81
C ASP A 27 1.28 -16.27 5.25
N PRO A 28 2.01 -17.20 5.92
CA PRO A 28 3.26 -17.73 5.38
C PRO A 28 3.11 -18.31 3.97
N GLY A 29 3.96 -17.83 3.06
CA GLY A 29 3.96 -18.24 1.65
C GLY A 29 3.08 -17.40 0.74
N ASP A 30 2.41 -16.37 1.25
CA ASP A 30 1.71 -15.36 0.44
C ASP A 30 2.71 -14.51 -0.37
N GLU A 31 2.22 -13.93 -1.45
CA GLU A 31 2.99 -13.06 -2.33
C GLU A 31 2.50 -11.61 -2.24
N VAL A 32 3.46 -10.69 -2.17
CA VAL A 32 3.22 -9.25 -2.27
C VAL A 32 3.90 -8.72 -3.52
N ILE A 33 3.13 -8.15 -4.43
CA ILE A 33 3.66 -7.56 -5.66
C ILE A 33 4.16 -6.13 -5.40
N VAL A 34 5.26 -5.78 -6.05
CA VAL A 34 5.82 -4.41 -6.08
C VAL A 34 6.27 -4.05 -7.49
N PHE A 35 6.17 -2.77 -7.84
CA PHE A 35 6.65 -2.24 -9.11
C PHE A 35 8.09 -1.73 -8.97
N ALA A 36 9.00 -2.27 -9.77
CA ALA A 36 10.41 -1.84 -9.77
C ALA A 36 10.58 -0.47 -10.49
N PRO A 37 11.53 0.36 -10.04
CA PRO A 37 12.26 0.26 -8.79
C PRO A 37 11.40 0.67 -7.59
N PHE A 38 11.63 0.08 -6.44
CA PHE A 38 10.81 0.27 -5.24
C PHE A 38 11.69 0.46 -3.99
N PHE A 39 11.07 0.89 -2.90
CA PHE A 39 11.71 1.06 -1.61
C PHE A 39 12.15 -0.31 -1.04
N GLY A 40 13.46 -0.51 -0.91
CA GLY A 40 14.06 -1.84 -0.67
C GLY A 40 13.56 -2.56 0.57
N GLU A 41 13.18 -1.81 1.61
CA GLU A 41 12.71 -2.33 2.88
C GLU A 41 11.39 -3.11 2.80
N TYR A 42 10.61 -2.97 1.72
CA TYR A 42 9.42 -3.83 1.52
C TYR A 42 9.77 -5.32 1.57
N ARG A 43 10.98 -5.71 1.13
CA ARG A 43 11.45 -7.10 1.21
C ARG A 43 11.55 -7.59 2.65
N GLN A 44 12.13 -6.75 3.53
CA GLN A 44 12.27 -7.09 4.94
C GLN A 44 10.92 -7.11 5.64
N TYR A 45 10.02 -6.18 5.28
CA TYR A 45 8.68 -6.14 5.87
C TYR A 45 7.87 -7.39 5.51
N ALA A 46 7.90 -7.85 4.25
CA ALA A 46 7.23 -9.09 3.84
C ALA A 46 7.89 -10.32 4.50
N ALA A 47 9.23 -10.37 4.52
CA ALA A 47 9.98 -11.47 5.13
C ALA A 47 9.70 -11.65 6.64
N ASN A 48 9.31 -10.57 7.36
CA ASN A 48 8.91 -10.67 8.76
C ASN A 48 7.66 -11.56 8.97
N PHE A 49 6.93 -11.85 7.90
CA PHE A 49 5.69 -12.65 7.91
C PHE A 49 5.78 -13.85 6.97
N ASP A 50 6.99 -14.28 6.62
CA ASP A 50 7.25 -15.41 5.73
C ASP A 50 6.56 -15.29 4.35
N ALA A 51 6.38 -14.04 3.88
CA ALA A 51 5.81 -13.73 2.58
C ALA A 51 6.88 -13.32 1.56
N ASP A 52 6.62 -13.59 0.28
CA ASP A 52 7.52 -13.35 -0.83
C ASP A 52 7.22 -12.03 -1.56
N ILE A 53 8.26 -11.30 -1.95
CA ILE A 53 8.13 -10.14 -2.83
C ILE A 53 8.25 -10.56 -4.30
N VAL A 54 7.19 -10.33 -5.05
CA VAL A 54 7.15 -10.52 -6.50
C VAL A 54 7.34 -9.17 -7.20
N THR A 55 8.40 -9.06 -7.99
CA THR A 55 8.78 -7.78 -8.63
C THR A 55 8.29 -7.72 -10.06
N VAL A 56 7.52 -6.68 -10.38
CA VAL A 56 7.06 -6.35 -11.75
C VAL A 56 8.00 -5.32 -12.37
N ASN A 57 8.37 -5.53 -13.63
CA ASN A 57 9.25 -4.64 -14.36
C ASN A 57 8.55 -3.33 -14.75
N PRO A 58 9.27 -2.21 -14.84
CA PRO A 58 8.75 -0.95 -15.37
C PRO A 58 8.95 -0.86 -16.89
N ASP A 59 8.24 0.04 -17.55
CA ASP A 59 8.71 0.64 -18.77
C ASP A 59 9.93 1.52 -18.46
N LEU A 60 11.09 1.17 -18.98
CA LEU A 60 12.37 1.84 -18.65
C LEU A 60 12.46 3.31 -19.10
N ARG A 61 11.54 3.79 -19.96
CA ARG A 61 11.53 5.18 -20.42
C ARG A 61 10.66 6.07 -19.54
N THR A 62 9.59 5.51 -18.98
CA THR A 62 8.57 6.25 -18.25
C THR A 62 8.49 5.89 -16.78
N PHE A 63 9.06 4.77 -16.39
CA PHE A 63 8.91 4.12 -15.07
C PHE A 63 7.45 3.86 -14.67
N GLN A 64 6.52 3.87 -15.63
CA GLN A 64 5.19 3.30 -15.38
C GLN A 64 5.29 1.78 -15.32
N PRO A 65 4.44 1.09 -14.52
CA PRO A 65 4.43 -0.37 -14.47
C PRO A 65 4.16 -1.02 -15.83
N ASP A 66 4.85 -2.10 -16.15
CA ASP A 66 4.47 -2.97 -17.25
C ASP A 66 3.23 -3.78 -16.84
N LEU A 67 2.08 -3.42 -17.38
CA LEU A 67 0.79 -4.02 -17.06
C LEU A 67 0.67 -5.47 -17.54
N ALA A 68 1.38 -5.87 -18.60
CA ALA A 68 1.39 -7.24 -19.08
C ALA A 68 2.21 -8.13 -18.14
N ASP A 69 3.39 -7.67 -17.72
CA ASP A 69 4.21 -8.34 -16.71
C ASP A 69 3.47 -8.42 -15.37
N PHE A 70 2.78 -7.36 -14.97
CA PHE A 70 1.94 -7.33 -13.76
C PHE A 70 0.86 -8.42 -13.79
N ALA A 71 0.04 -8.44 -14.85
CA ALA A 71 -1.03 -9.42 -14.98
C ALA A 71 -0.53 -10.87 -15.01
N ALA A 72 0.66 -11.10 -15.60
CA ALA A 72 1.26 -12.43 -15.69
C ALA A 72 1.86 -12.91 -14.34
N LYS A 73 2.22 -12.01 -13.46
CA LYS A 73 2.86 -12.31 -12.16
C LYS A 73 1.88 -12.47 -11.01
N ILE A 74 0.60 -12.13 -11.19
CA ILE A 74 -0.41 -12.40 -10.19
C ILE A 74 -0.73 -13.90 -10.19
N THR A 75 -0.63 -14.53 -9.03
CA THR A 75 -0.91 -15.96 -8.81
C THR A 75 -2.00 -16.14 -7.76
N GLY A 76 -2.43 -17.38 -7.53
CA GLY A 76 -3.35 -17.71 -6.43
C GLY A 76 -2.77 -17.51 -5.03
N LYS A 77 -1.49 -17.11 -4.90
CA LYS A 77 -0.84 -16.72 -3.65
C LYS A 77 -0.74 -15.21 -3.47
N THR A 78 -1.03 -14.44 -4.51
CA THR A 78 -0.91 -12.99 -4.45
C THR A 78 -1.98 -12.41 -3.52
N LYS A 79 -1.55 -11.85 -2.39
CA LYS A 79 -2.41 -11.27 -1.36
C LYS A 79 -2.48 -9.76 -1.44
N ALA A 80 -1.39 -9.12 -1.86
CA ALA A 80 -1.33 -7.67 -1.93
C ALA A 80 -0.46 -7.15 -3.08
N LEU A 81 -0.75 -5.91 -3.48
CA LEU A 81 0.08 -5.06 -4.33
C LEU A 81 0.44 -3.80 -3.55
N ILE A 82 1.73 -3.44 -3.46
CA ILE A 82 2.14 -2.11 -2.96
C ILE A 82 2.28 -1.15 -4.13
N VAL A 83 1.60 -0.02 -4.03
CA VAL A 83 1.75 1.13 -4.93
C VAL A 83 2.28 2.30 -4.15
N ASN A 84 3.46 2.79 -4.53
CA ASN A 84 4.08 3.99 -3.97
C ASN A 84 4.13 5.06 -5.07
N THR A 85 3.26 6.05 -4.96
CA THR A 85 3.14 7.17 -5.91
C THR A 85 2.81 8.46 -5.16
N PRO A 86 3.61 9.54 -5.32
CA PRO A 86 4.87 9.61 -6.06
C PRO A 86 5.90 8.57 -5.57
N ASN A 87 6.64 7.99 -6.52
CA ASN A 87 7.45 6.79 -6.26
C ASN A 87 8.81 7.12 -5.65
N ASN A 88 9.24 6.34 -4.69
CA ASN A 88 10.62 6.27 -4.25
C ASN A 88 11.28 5.00 -4.85
N PRO A 89 12.34 5.12 -5.70
CA PRO A 89 13.23 6.28 -5.83
C PRO A 89 13.01 7.17 -7.06
N THR A 90 12.07 6.87 -7.97
CA THR A 90 12.02 7.51 -9.29
C THR A 90 11.41 8.91 -9.31
N GLY A 91 10.59 9.25 -8.31
CA GLY A 91 9.80 10.48 -8.30
C GLY A 91 8.61 10.48 -9.27
N VAL A 92 8.36 9.38 -9.97
CA VAL A 92 7.29 9.28 -10.98
C VAL A 92 5.94 9.17 -10.28
N ILE A 93 4.94 9.86 -10.85
CA ILE A 93 3.53 9.71 -10.50
C ILE A 93 2.91 8.73 -11.49
N TYR A 94 2.17 7.75 -11.00
CA TYR A 94 1.44 6.84 -11.88
C TYR A 94 0.20 7.53 -12.41
N LYS A 95 0.00 7.40 -13.73
CA LYS A 95 -1.09 8.07 -14.43
C LYS A 95 -2.45 7.49 -14.05
N PRO A 96 -3.53 8.29 -14.09
CA PRO A 96 -4.89 7.81 -13.86
C PRO A 96 -5.25 6.57 -14.69
N GLU A 97 -4.87 6.55 -15.98
CA GLU A 97 -5.12 5.42 -16.88
C GLU A 97 -4.37 4.15 -16.43
N THR A 98 -3.14 4.32 -15.92
CA THR A 98 -2.36 3.21 -15.35
C THR A 98 -3.06 2.64 -14.12
N MET A 99 -3.55 3.50 -13.23
CA MET A 99 -4.26 3.06 -12.02
C MET A 99 -5.60 2.39 -12.32
N GLN A 100 -6.35 2.90 -13.31
CA GLN A 100 -7.58 2.25 -13.79
C GLN A 100 -7.29 0.84 -14.35
N ALA A 101 -6.22 0.70 -15.13
CA ALA A 101 -5.83 -0.60 -15.69
C ALA A 101 -5.36 -1.58 -14.59
N ILE A 102 -4.61 -1.12 -13.59
CA ILE A 102 -4.22 -1.92 -12.42
C ILE A 102 -5.46 -2.41 -11.68
N ALA A 103 -6.42 -1.52 -11.39
CA ALA A 103 -7.67 -1.87 -10.71
C ALA A 103 -8.45 -2.96 -11.49
N ALA A 104 -8.62 -2.78 -12.80
CA ALA A 104 -9.32 -3.76 -13.64
C ALA A 104 -8.61 -5.14 -13.67
N ILE A 105 -7.27 -5.15 -13.65
CA ILE A 105 -6.49 -6.40 -13.57
C ILE A 105 -6.74 -7.07 -12.20
N LEU A 106 -6.66 -6.31 -11.11
CA LEU A 106 -6.90 -6.84 -9.76
C LEU A 106 -8.30 -7.41 -9.60
N GLU A 107 -9.35 -6.70 -10.06
CA GLU A 107 -10.73 -7.17 -10.03
C GLU A 107 -10.89 -8.51 -10.75
N LYS A 108 -10.37 -8.60 -11.99
CA LYS A 108 -10.40 -9.84 -12.77
C LYS A 108 -9.66 -10.99 -12.07
N LYS A 109 -8.52 -10.70 -11.45
CA LYS A 109 -7.71 -11.72 -10.77
C LYS A 109 -8.33 -12.19 -9.46
N GLN A 110 -9.03 -11.33 -8.72
CA GLN A 110 -9.82 -11.73 -7.57
C GLN A 110 -10.94 -12.71 -7.96
N GLU A 111 -11.64 -12.44 -9.08
CA GLU A 111 -12.65 -13.35 -9.61
C GLU A 111 -12.02 -14.68 -10.03
N GLU A 112 -10.85 -14.66 -10.69
CA GLU A 112 -10.13 -15.85 -11.17
C GLU A 112 -9.70 -16.77 -10.03
N TYR A 113 -9.17 -16.19 -8.93
CA TYR A 113 -8.60 -16.96 -7.81
C TYR A 113 -9.56 -17.15 -6.63
N GLY A 114 -10.68 -16.42 -6.58
CA GLY A 114 -11.71 -16.56 -5.57
C GLY A 114 -11.32 -16.03 -4.18
N HIS A 115 -10.38 -15.08 -4.11
CA HIS A 115 -9.99 -14.39 -2.87
C HIS A 115 -9.66 -12.92 -3.12
N ASP A 116 -9.72 -12.11 -2.07
CA ASP A 116 -9.38 -10.69 -2.14
C ASP A 116 -7.88 -10.44 -2.31
N ILE A 117 -7.55 -9.46 -3.15
CA ILE A 117 -6.20 -8.92 -3.32
C ILE A 117 -6.23 -7.45 -2.90
N TYR A 118 -5.45 -7.06 -1.91
CA TYR A 118 -5.44 -5.70 -1.40
C TYR A 118 -4.42 -4.82 -2.14
N LEU A 119 -4.81 -3.59 -2.48
CA LEU A 119 -3.89 -2.55 -2.90
C LEU A 119 -3.45 -1.76 -1.67
N ILE A 120 -2.17 -1.78 -1.36
CA ILE A 120 -1.58 -0.96 -0.30
C ILE A 120 -0.99 0.29 -0.93
N SER A 121 -1.63 1.42 -0.68
CA SER A 121 -1.19 2.74 -1.15
C SER A 121 -0.21 3.33 -0.13
N ASP A 122 1.09 3.28 -0.42
CA ASP A 122 2.12 3.90 0.41
C ASP A 122 2.36 5.34 -0.01
N GLU A 123 1.85 6.31 0.75
CA GLU A 123 1.66 7.72 0.35
C GLU A 123 2.50 8.74 1.13
N PRO A 124 3.76 8.50 1.54
CA PRO A 124 4.52 9.48 2.31
C PRO A 124 4.92 10.72 1.50
N TYR A 125 4.78 10.70 0.17
CA TYR A 125 5.20 11.76 -0.75
C TYR A 125 4.02 12.49 -1.40
N ARG A 126 2.79 12.25 -0.99
CA ARG A 126 1.56 12.75 -1.62
C ARG A 126 1.58 14.27 -1.88
N GLU A 127 2.09 15.06 -0.95
CA GLU A 127 2.16 16.51 -1.04
C GLU A 127 3.39 17.02 -1.82
N LEU A 128 4.34 16.13 -2.15
CA LEU A 128 5.56 16.48 -2.86
C LEU A 128 5.38 16.28 -4.37
N VAL A 129 4.43 17.01 -4.93
CA VAL A 129 4.07 16.97 -6.35
C VAL A 129 4.41 18.32 -6.98
N TYR A 130 5.04 18.30 -8.14
CA TYR A 130 5.57 19.48 -8.83
C TYR A 130 4.95 19.63 -10.22
N ASP A 131 5.26 20.76 -10.89
CA ASP A 131 4.89 21.05 -12.28
C ASP A 131 3.38 21.02 -12.56
N GLY A 132 2.56 21.37 -11.56
CA GLY A 132 1.12 21.41 -11.69
C GLY A 132 0.45 20.03 -11.75
N ASN A 133 1.21 18.96 -11.56
CA ASN A 133 0.66 17.62 -11.41
C ASN A 133 -0.20 17.50 -10.15
N LYS A 134 -1.07 16.49 -10.11
CA LYS A 134 -1.87 16.14 -8.95
C LYS A 134 -1.82 14.64 -8.74
N GLU A 135 -1.77 14.25 -7.48
CA GLU A 135 -1.88 12.84 -7.08
C GLU A 135 -3.32 12.54 -6.66
N ASP A 136 -3.92 11.56 -7.29
CA ASP A 136 -5.24 11.08 -6.90
C ASP A 136 -5.13 10.13 -5.68
N PHE A 137 -6.19 10.05 -4.88
CA PHE A 137 -6.32 8.99 -3.89
C PHE A 137 -6.64 7.66 -4.59
N LEU A 138 -5.85 6.62 -4.32
CA LEU A 138 -5.99 5.33 -5.01
C LEU A 138 -7.29 4.60 -4.63
N THR A 139 -7.88 4.92 -3.49
CA THR A 139 -9.23 4.50 -3.08
C THR A 139 -10.33 4.85 -4.08
N LYS A 140 -10.06 5.83 -4.96
CA LYS A 140 -10.96 6.22 -6.07
C LYS A 140 -11.03 5.16 -7.17
N TYR A 141 -9.96 4.37 -7.33
CA TYR A 141 -9.82 3.42 -8.43
C TYR A 141 -10.16 1.99 -8.02
N TYR A 142 -9.85 1.61 -6.79
CA TYR A 142 -10.00 0.24 -6.34
C TYR A 142 -10.51 0.19 -4.89
N LYS A 143 -11.60 -0.55 -4.66
CA LYS A 143 -12.29 -0.58 -3.35
C LYS A 143 -11.42 -1.20 -2.24
N ASN A 144 -10.68 -2.28 -2.55
CA ASN A 144 -9.83 -2.99 -1.59
C ASN A 144 -8.46 -2.29 -1.43
N THR A 145 -8.49 -0.97 -1.23
CA THR A 145 -7.30 -0.14 -1.04
C THR A 145 -7.12 0.20 0.42
N ILE A 146 -5.95 -0.13 0.99
CA ILE A 146 -5.51 0.27 2.32
C ILE A 146 -4.47 1.36 2.15
N VAL A 147 -4.66 2.52 2.77
CA VAL A 147 -3.73 3.66 2.65
C VAL A 147 -2.78 3.68 3.84
N GLY A 148 -1.48 3.79 3.57
CA GLY A 148 -0.44 4.05 4.56
C GLY A 148 0.17 5.44 4.35
N TYR A 149 0.23 6.26 5.39
CA TYR A 149 0.75 7.61 5.34
C TYR A 149 1.77 7.90 6.44
N SER A 150 2.65 8.87 6.19
CA SER A 150 3.63 9.35 7.18
C SER A 150 3.80 10.85 7.12
N PHE A 151 3.88 11.49 8.28
CA PHE A 151 4.22 12.91 8.41
C PHE A 151 5.72 13.20 8.29
N SER A 152 6.54 12.17 8.07
CA SER A 152 8.01 12.30 7.94
C SER A 152 8.44 13.24 6.83
N LYS A 153 7.67 13.35 5.74
CA LYS A 153 8.01 14.15 4.56
C LYS A 153 7.22 15.45 4.50
N SER A 154 5.91 15.39 4.57
CA SER A 154 5.03 16.56 4.45
C SER A 154 5.26 17.61 5.54
N LEU A 155 5.50 17.19 6.78
CA LEU A 155 5.75 18.08 7.91
C LEU A 155 7.23 18.13 8.34
N SER A 156 8.13 17.43 7.62
CA SER A 156 9.56 17.34 7.99
C SER A 156 9.79 16.81 9.41
N LEU A 157 8.97 15.85 9.84
CA LEU A 157 9.02 15.26 11.19
C LEU A 157 9.41 13.77 11.17
N PRO A 158 10.55 13.38 10.53
CA PRO A 158 10.91 11.97 10.43
C PRO A 158 11.26 11.34 11.78
N GLY A 159 11.73 12.14 12.75
CA GLY A 159 12.11 11.69 14.09
C GLY A 159 10.92 11.35 14.97
N GLU A 160 9.77 11.98 14.77
CA GLU A 160 8.57 11.76 15.58
C GLU A 160 7.92 10.40 15.35
N ARG A 161 8.24 9.75 14.24
CA ARG A 161 7.72 8.41 13.90
C ARG A 161 6.20 8.34 13.94
N ILE A 162 5.52 9.32 13.34
CA ILE A 162 4.06 9.39 13.29
C ILE A 162 3.57 9.24 11.86
N GLY A 163 2.55 8.41 11.69
CA GLY A 163 1.80 8.17 10.48
C GLY A 163 0.43 7.62 10.80
N TYR A 164 -0.28 7.15 9.80
CA TYR A 164 -1.57 6.49 9.97
C TYR A 164 -1.84 5.50 8.84
N VAL A 165 -2.75 4.58 9.11
CA VAL A 165 -3.36 3.69 8.12
C VAL A 165 -4.84 4.05 8.00
N VAL A 166 -5.37 4.03 6.77
CA VAL A 166 -6.81 4.20 6.50
C VAL A 166 -7.33 2.95 5.80
N VAL A 167 -8.44 2.42 6.31
CA VAL A 167 -9.19 1.34 5.68
C VAL A 167 -10.57 1.88 5.29
N PRO A 168 -10.89 2.01 3.99
CA PRO A 168 -12.20 2.44 3.54
C PRO A 168 -13.31 1.47 3.94
N ASN A 169 -14.51 1.97 4.22
CA ASN A 169 -15.68 1.13 4.52
C ASN A 169 -16.10 0.22 3.36
N GLU A 170 -15.71 0.58 2.12
CA GLU A 170 -16.00 -0.21 0.92
C GLU A 170 -15.04 -1.38 0.71
N ALA A 171 -13.92 -1.43 1.45
CA ALA A 171 -12.99 -2.55 1.37
C ALA A 171 -13.66 -3.84 1.88
N SER A 172 -13.31 -4.96 1.25
CA SER A 172 -13.72 -6.27 1.76
C SER A 172 -13.22 -6.44 3.19
N ASP A 173 -14.07 -6.96 4.07
CA ASP A 173 -13.76 -7.23 5.48
C ASP A 173 -13.23 -6.00 6.25
N ALA A 174 -13.70 -4.78 5.90
CA ALA A 174 -13.19 -3.51 6.44
C ALA A 174 -13.15 -3.48 7.98
N GLU A 175 -14.22 -3.94 8.64
CA GLU A 175 -14.29 -3.96 10.12
C GLU A 175 -13.26 -4.92 10.73
N ASP A 176 -13.08 -6.10 10.15
CA ASP A 176 -12.10 -7.10 10.60
C ASP A 176 -10.68 -6.64 10.30
N LEU A 177 -10.44 -5.97 9.16
CA LEU A 177 -9.15 -5.35 8.82
C LEU A 177 -8.77 -4.28 9.84
N ILE A 178 -9.67 -3.34 10.14
CA ILE A 178 -9.42 -2.28 11.14
C ILE A 178 -9.09 -2.90 12.48
N ARG A 179 -9.90 -3.85 12.94
CA ARG A 179 -9.69 -4.56 14.22
C ARG A 179 -8.36 -5.31 14.25
N GLY A 180 -8.01 -6.01 13.16
CA GLY A 180 -6.74 -6.71 13.01
C GLY A 180 -5.54 -5.77 13.05
N ILE A 181 -5.63 -4.62 12.36
CA ILE A 181 -4.62 -3.57 12.35
C ILE A 181 -4.45 -2.96 13.75
N GLU A 182 -5.53 -2.67 14.46
CA GLU A 182 -5.48 -2.15 15.84
C GLU A 182 -4.79 -3.12 16.80
N ILE A 183 -5.15 -4.42 16.74
CA ILE A 183 -4.54 -5.48 17.57
C ILE A 183 -3.05 -5.61 17.22
N SER A 184 -2.70 -5.63 15.94
CA SER A 184 -1.32 -5.73 15.46
C SER A 184 -0.49 -4.52 15.91
N ASN A 185 -1.05 -3.31 15.81
CA ASN A 185 -0.42 -2.08 16.28
C ASN A 185 -0.15 -2.11 17.79
N ARG A 186 -1.12 -2.59 18.57
CA ARG A 186 -0.97 -2.74 20.01
C ARG A 186 0.11 -3.77 20.41
N THR A 187 0.25 -4.85 19.65
CA THR A 187 1.27 -5.89 19.92
C THR A 187 2.68 -5.46 19.52
N LEU A 188 2.83 -4.58 18.53
CA LEU A 188 4.13 -3.98 18.19
C LEU A 188 4.60 -2.93 19.20
N GLY A 189 3.73 -2.46 20.06
CA GLY A 189 3.95 -1.37 21.00
C GLY A 189 2.99 -0.22 20.70
N PHE A 190 3.03 0.81 21.51
CA PHE A 190 2.16 1.96 21.34
C PHE A 190 2.80 3.00 20.42
N VAL A 191 1.96 3.80 19.74
CA VAL A 191 2.42 4.95 18.96
C VAL A 191 3.07 5.96 19.92
N ASN A 192 4.25 6.45 19.55
CA ASN A 192 4.88 7.55 20.28
C ASN A 192 3.99 8.78 20.18
N ALA A 193 3.61 9.34 21.32
CA ALA A 193 2.99 10.65 21.34
C ALA A 193 4.10 11.70 21.53
N PRO A 194 4.17 12.77 20.72
CA PRO A 194 5.03 13.90 21.00
C PRO A 194 4.61 14.50 22.33
N SER A 195 5.61 14.85 23.14
CA SER A 195 5.40 15.56 24.41
C SER A 195 5.00 16.99 24.18
#